data_40a58bf5328bc0d7b7d2c1df96241cc4
#
_entry.id   40a58bf5328bc0d7b7d2c1df96241cc4
#
_cell.length_a   1.000
_cell.length_b   1.000
_cell.length_c   1.000
_cell.angle_alpha   90.00
_cell.angle_beta   90.00
_cell.angle_gamma   90.00
#
_symmetry.space_group_name_H-M   'P 1'
#
loop_
_entity.id
_entity.type
_entity.pdbx_description
1 polymer ?
#
loop_
_entity_poly.entity_id
_entity_poly.type
_entity_poly.pdbx_seq_one_letter_code
_entity_poly.pdbx_strand_id
1 'polypeptide(L)'
;MKLGQKEIDLTLKEFDLLYLFAINRGKVVRRSELLQFISVQDSADGDRAINIMICRLRKKIESDPRHPRRLVSVRGLGYRLKE
;
A
#
# COMPACT_ATOMS: atom_id res chain seq x y z
N MET A 1 3.82 1.96 15.37
CA MET A 1 4.53 1.05 14.46
C MET A 1 5.91 1.62 14.15
N LYS A 2 6.89 0.76 14.00
CA LYS A 2 8.24 1.19 13.65
C LYS A 2 8.69 0.58 12.34
N LEU A 3 9.40 1.37 11.55
CA LEU A 3 10.08 0.91 10.35
C LEU A 3 11.56 1.22 10.51
N GLY A 4 12.38 0.18 10.72
CA GLY A 4 13.75 0.38 11.16
C GLY A 4 13.74 1.02 12.53
N GLN A 5 14.44 2.15 12.68
CA GLN A 5 14.47 2.90 13.94
C GLN A 5 13.48 4.07 13.97
N LYS A 6 12.73 4.24 12.90
CA LYS A 6 11.79 5.34 12.78
C LYS A 6 10.39 4.89 13.14
N GLU A 7 9.76 5.61 14.04
CA GLU A 7 8.38 5.35 14.39
C GLU A 7 7.47 5.96 13.34
N ILE A 8 6.43 5.22 12.95
CA ILE A 8 5.51 5.61 11.91
C ILE A 8 4.09 5.58 12.44
N ASP A 9 3.38 6.71 12.32
CA ASP A 9 1.97 6.81 12.66
C ASP A 9 1.15 6.39 11.47
N LEU A 10 0.42 5.28 11.62
CA LEU A 10 -0.48 4.78 10.59
C LEU A 10 -1.92 4.84 11.10
N THR A 11 -2.83 5.23 10.21
CA THR A 11 -4.25 5.03 10.48
C THR A 11 -4.54 3.53 10.46
N LEU A 12 -5.70 3.14 10.99
CA LEU A 12 -6.08 1.73 10.98
C LEU A 12 -6.09 1.15 9.56
N LYS A 13 -6.65 1.89 8.61
CA LYS A 13 -6.68 1.46 7.20
C LYS A 13 -5.27 1.33 6.62
N GLU A 14 -4.41 2.27 6.92
CA GLU A 14 -3.02 2.22 6.45
C GLU A 14 -2.28 1.04 7.05
N PHE A 15 -2.50 0.78 8.33
CA PHE A 15 -1.92 -0.38 9.00
C PHE A 15 -2.40 -1.67 8.37
N ASP A 16 -3.71 -1.80 8.14
CA ASP A 16 -4.28 -2.99 7.54
C ASP A 16 -3.74 -3.22 6.12
N LEU A 17 -3.60 -2.14 5.36
CA LEU A 17 -3.03 -2.22 4.01
C LEU A 17 -1.57 -2.68 4.05
N LEU A 18 -0.77 -2.09 4.93
CA LEU A 18 0.62 -2.49 5.08
C LEU A 18 0.73 -3.93 5.55
N TYR A 19 -0.16 -4.35 6.46
CA TYR A 19 -0.19 -5.73 6.93
C TYR A 19 -0.48 -6.70 5.77
N LEU A 20 -1.43 -6.35 4.91
CA LEU A 20 -1.74 -7.16 3.73
C LEU A 20 -0.50 -7.35 2.86
N PHE A 21 0.25 -6.28 2.62
CA PHE A 21 1.48 -6.37 1.86
C PHE A 21 2.56 -7.16 2.61
N ALA A 22 2.62 -7.02 3.93
CA ALA A 22 3.64 -7.70 4.73
C ALA A 22 3.46 -9.22 4.72
N ILE A 23 2.23 -9.71 4.83
CA ILE A 23 1.98 -11.16 4.78
C ILE A 23 2.19 -11.72 3.38
N ASN A 24 2.17 -10.87 2.35
CA ASN A 24 2.45 -11.24 0.98
C ASN A 24 3.79 -10.69 0.49
N ARG A 25 4.70 -10.40 1.41
CA ARG A 25 5.98 -9.77 1.08
C ARG A 25 6.71 -10.55 -0.01
N GLY A 26 7.19 -9.83 -1.03
CA GLY A 26 7.84 -10.43 -2.18
C GLY A 26 6.88 -10.89 -3.25
N LYS A 27 5.58 -10.93 -2.96
CA LYS A 27 4.56 -11.33 -3.93
C LYS A 27 3.74 -10.13 -4.36
N VAL A 28 3.21 -10.20 -5.59
CA VAL A 28 2.35 -9.15 -6.11
C VAL A 28 0.98 -9.24 -5.45
N VAL A 29 0.53 -8.12 -4.88
CA VAL A 29 -0.86 -7.96 -4.47
C VAL A 29 -1.59 -7.30 -5.61
N ARG A 30 -2.55 -8.01 -6.20
CA ARG A 30 -3.24 -7.54 -7.39
C ARG A 30 -4.25 -6.46 -7.06
N ARG A 31 -4.58 -5.62 -8.04
CA ARG A 31 -5.57 -4.57 -7.86
C ARG A 31 -6.92 -5.15 -7.43
N SER A 32 -7.29 -6.33 -7.95
CA SER A 32 -8.54 -6.97 -7.54
C SER A 32 -8.59 -7.28 -6.04
N GLU A 33 -7.45 -7.68 -5.46
CA GLU A 33 -7.36 -7.91 -4.02
C GLU A 33 -7.45 -6.60 -3.24
N LEU A 34 -6.85 -5.55 -3.78
CA LEU A 34 -6.92 -4.23 -3.17
C LEU A 34 -8.33 -3.64 -3.24
N LEU A 35 -9.04 -3.91 -4.33
CA LEU A 35 -10.44 -3.46 -4.46
C LEU A 35 -11.34 -4.09 -3.41
N GLN A 36 -11.09 -5.34 -3.04
CA GLN A 36 -11.83 -5.99 -1.96
C GLN A 36 -11.55 -5.37 -0.60
N PHE A 37 -10.39 -4.75 -0.47
CA PHE A 37 -9.97 -4.09 0.77
C PHE A 37 -10.67 -2.73 0.95
N ILE A 38 -11.14 -2.14 -0.13
CA ILE A 38 -11.75 -0.82 -0.13
C ILE A 38 -13.23 -0.94 0.25
N SER A 39 -13.72 0.03 1.03
CA SER A 39 -15.11 0.03 1.47
C SER A 39 -16.07 0.19 0.29
N VAL A 40 -17.32 -0.23 0.48
CA VAL A 40 -18.37 -0.11 -0.54
C VAL A 40 -18.53 1.34 -1.01
N GLN A 41 -18.32 2.29 -0.11
CA GLN A 41 -18.44 3.71 -0.44
C GLN A 41 -17.40 4.18 -1.45
N ASP A 42 -16.26 3.52 -1.48
CA ASP A 42 -15.15 3.88 -2.37
C ASP A 42 -15.16 3.06 -3.65
N SER A 43 -16.04 2.06 -3.76
CA SER A 43 -15.98 1.11 -4.87
C SER A 43 -16.26 1.73 -6.23
N ALA A 44 -17.01 2.83 -6.29
CA ALA A 44 -17.30 3.53 -7.55
C ALA A 44 -16.04 4.11 -8.18
N ASP A 45 -15.09 4.54 -7.35
CA ASP A 45 -13.80 5.10 -7.78
C ASP A 45 -12.65 4.24 -7.27
N GLY A 46 -12.80 2.91 -7.39
CA GLY A 46 -11.88 1.94 -6.82
C GLY A 46 -10.42 2.17 -7.19
N ASP A 47 -10.15 2.40 -8.49
CA ASP A 47 -8.78 2.65 -8.95
C ASP A 47 -8.18 3.91 -8.33
N ARG A 48 -8.98 4.95 -8.26
CA ARG A 48 -8.54 6.21 -7.64
C ARG A 48 -8.29 6.02 -6.16
N ALA A 49 -9.17 5.30 -5.47
CA ALA A 49 -9.01 5.03 -4.05
C ALA A 49 -7.74 4.23 -3.78
N ILE A 50 -7.44 3.24 -4.62
CA ILE A 50 -6.19 2.47 -4.52
C ILE A 50 -5.00 3.41 -4.65
N ASN A 51 -4.98 4.25 -5.68
CA ASN A 51 -3.88 5.17 -5.90
C ASN A 51 -3.66 6.11 -4.72
N ILE A 52 -4.74 6.63 -4.15
CA ILE A 52 -4.66 7.50 -2.98
C ILE A 52 -4.10 6.76 -1.78
N MET A 53 -4.58 5.55 -1.52
CA MET A 53 -4.12 4.74 -0.38
C MET A 53 -2.64 4.40 -0.51
N ILE A 54 -2.21 3.99 -1.69
CA ILE A 54 -0.80 3.67 -1.95
C ILE A 54 0.07 4.92 -1.79
N CYS A 55 -0.39 6.04 -2.33
CA CYS A 55 0.34 7.31 -2.22
C CYS A 55 0.54 7.72 -0.75
N ARG A 56 -0.51 7.62 0.06
CA ARG A 56 -0.44 7.95 1.47
C ARG A 56 0.50 7.02 2.23
N LEU A 57 0.43 5.73 1.93
CA LEU A 57 1.29 4.74 2.57
C LEU A 57 2.75 5.00 2.21
N ARG A 58 3.04 5.28 0.93
CA ARG A 58 4.40 5.60 0.49
C ARG A 58 4.97 6.81 1.20
N LYS A 59 4.16 7.83 1.44
CA LYS A 59 4.62 9.02 2.18
C LYS A 59 5.10 8.67 3.58
N LYS A 60 4.61 7.58 4.14
CA LYS A 60 4.94 7.18 5.50
C LYS A 60 6.09 6.19 5.57
N ILE A 61 6.22 5.31 4.58
CA ILE A 61 7.22 4.23 4.63
C ILE A 61 8.42 4.45 3.72
N GLU A 62 8.32 5.32 2.71
CA GLU A 62 9.42 5.58 1.79
C GLU A 62 10.19 6.81 2.20
N SER A 63 11.50 6.77 2.04
CA SER A 63 12.31 7.97 2.24
C SER A 63 12.07 8.99 1.13
N ASP A 64 11.81 8.52 -0.09
CA ASP A 64 11.39 9.37 -1.20
C ASP A 64 10.17 8.75 -1.88
N PRO A 65 8.96 9.25 -1.58
CA PRO A 65 7.73 8.68 -2.17
C PRO A 65 7.67 8.76 -3.69
N ARG A 66 8.42 9.66 -4.30
CA ARG A 66 8.47 9.79 -5.76
C ARG A 66 9.27 8.65 -6.39
N HIS A 67 10.18 8.06 -5.63
CA HIS A 67 11.03 6.96 -6.08
C HIS A 67 10.93 5.82 -5.07
N PRO A 68 9.78 5.15 -5.00
CA PRO A 68 9.54 4.15 -3.97
C PRO A 68 10.46 2.94 -4.16
N ARG A 69 11.03 2.48 -3.05
CA ARG A 69 11.91 1.32 -3.04
C ARG A 69 11.31 0.14 -2.28
N ARG A 70 10.36 0.42 -1.40
CA ARG A 70 9.74 -0.62 -0.57
C ARG A 70 8.45 -1.11 -1.17
N LEU A 71 7.55 -0.20 -1.47
CA LEU A 71 6.26 -0.50 -2.06
C LEU A 71 6.31 -0.10 -3.53
N VAL A 72 6.55 -1.07 -4.40
CA VAL A 72 6.78 -0.81 -5.82
C VAL A 72 5.57 -1.22 -6.65
N SER A 73 5.37 -0.51 -7.76
CA SER A 73 4.34 -0.85 -8.73
C SER A 73 4.82 -2.01 -9.59
N VAL A 74 3.92 -2.95 -9.86
CA VAL A 74 4.15 -4.00 -10.83
C VAL A 74 3.18 -3.74 -11.98
N ARG A 75 3.71 -3.24 -13.08
CA ARG A 75 2.92 -2.73 -14.19
C ARG A 75 1.92 -3.76 -14.69
N GLY A 76 0.67 -3.35 -14.77
CA GLY A 76 -0.41 -4.19 -15.26
C GLY A 76 -0.93 -5.22 -14.27
N LEU A 77 -0.31 -5.36 -13.10
CA LEU A 77 -0.71 -6.36 -12.11
C LEU A 77 -1.14 -5.75 -10.78
N GLY A 78 -0.34 -4.88 -10.21
CA GLY A 78 -0.64 -4.31 -8.90
C GLY A 78 0.59 -3.74 -8.23
N TYR A 79 0.78 -4.11 -6.96
CA TYR A 79 1.87 -3.59 -6.16
C TYR A 79 2.56 -4.72 -5.39
N ARG A 80 3.81 -4.49 -5.02
CA ARG A 80 4.60 -5.49 -4.29
C ARG A 80 5.43 -4.80 -3.22
N LEU A 81 5.41 -5.34 -2.02
CA LEU A 81 6.30 -4.90 -0.95
C LEU A 81 7.60 -5.67 -1.08
N LYS A 82 8.70 -4.99 -1.38
CA LYS A 82 9.98 -5.64 -1.57
C LYS A 82 10.60 -6.08 -0.24
N GLU A 83 10.70 -5.21 0.69
CA GLU A 83 11.20 -5.55 2.03
C GLU A 83 10.96 -4.45 3.04
#